data_0312eeb539f74f60f2d6e7663539eade
#
_entry.id   0312eeb539f74f60f2d6e7663539eade
#
_cell.length_a   1.000
_cell.length_b   1.000
_cell.length_c   1.000
_cell.angle_alpha   90.00
_cell.angle_beta   90.00
_cell.angle_gamma   90.00
#
_symmetry.space_group_name_H-M   'P 1'
#
loop_
_entity.id
_entity.type
_entity.pdbx_description
1 polymer ?
#
loop_
_entity_poly.entity_id
_entity_poly.type
_entity_poly.pdbx_seq_one_letter_code
_entity_poly.pdbx_strand_id
1 'polypeptide(L)'
;PCILFPSALTNSASTMLLPAITEAQTQKNVQRIKKMIRSSLCGCIFLGTGCLAGFFLLGPALGRLLFHSSLAGEFIRTLSWMCPFLYANSALISIIHGLGKTGISFLLNTLSLFIRIIGVLYFTAYWGIPGYLHCLLASQIFLFVTGILYISYHLRQMLLSSHYNT
;
A
#
# COMPACT_ATOMS: atom_id res chain seq x y z
N PRO A 1 16.28 4.90 -2.87
CA PRO A 1 15.81 5.76 -3.97
C PRO A 1 15.18 4.98 -5.13
N CYS A 2 15.76 3.86 -5.59
CA CYS A 2 15.26 3.09 -6.74
C CYS A 2 13.81 2.59 -6.59
N ILE A 3 13.38 2.23 -5.37
CA ILE A 3 12.01 1.74 -5.08
C ILE A 3 11.00 2.90 -5.06
N LEU A 4 11.46 4.12 -4.81
CA LEU A 4 10.59 5.30 -4.79
C LEU A 4 10.24 5.79 -6.18
N PHE A 5 11.02 5.45 -7.20
CA PHE A 5 10.74 5.88 -8.57
C PHE A 5 9.42 5.32 -9.12
N PRO A 6 9.14 4.00 -9.04
CA PRO A 6 7.84 3.49 -9.43
C PRO A 6 6.69 3.95 -8.52
N SER A 7 6.96 4.32 -7.26
CA SER A 7 5.93 4.84 -6.36
C SER A 7 5.36 6.18 -6.80
N ALA A 8 6.11 6.98 -7.55
CA ALA A 8 5.61 8.22 -8.14
C ALA A 8 4.43 7.98 -9.10
N LEU A 9 4.49 6.91 -9.90
CA LEU A 9 3.39 6.51 -10.79
C LEU A 9 2.14 6.09 -10.02
N THR A 10 2.33 5.27 -8.96
CA THR A 10 1.21 4.84 -8.11
C THR A 10 0.62 5.98 -7.30
N ASN A 11 1.44 6.91 -6.83
CA ASN A 11 0.94 8.11 -6.15
C ASN A 11 0.13 8.99 -7.09
N SER A 12 0.56 9.18 -8.34
CA SER A 12 -0.20 9.93 -9.33
C SER A 12 -1.54 9.24 -9.66
N ALA A 13 -1.55 7.92 -9.83
CA ALA A 13 -2.78 7.15 -10.03
C ALA A 13 -3.69 7.23 -8.79
N SER A 14 -3.13 7.18 -7.60
CA SER A 14 -3.86 7.28 -6.34
C SER A 14 -4.50 8.65 -6.14
N THR A 15 -3.82 9.73 -6.52
CA THR A 15 -4.38 11.09 -6.45
C THR A 15 -5.51 11.32 -7.45
N MET A 16 -5.44 10.71 -8.63
CA MET A 16 -6.55 10.73 -9.59
C MET A 16 -7.76 9.90 -9.13
N LEU A 17 -7.53 8.87 -8.33
CA LEU A 17 -8.58 8.02 -7.80
C LEU A 17 -9.44 8.75 -6.75
N LEU A 18 -8.85 9.66 -6.00
CA LEU A 18 -9.51 10.44 -4.95
C LEU A 18 -10.78 11.17 -5.45
N PRO A 19 -10.72 12.04 -6.47
CA PRO A 19 -11.90 12.75 -6.94
C PRO A 19 -12.94 11.80 -7.58
N ALA A 20 -12.49 10.77 -8.26
CA ALA A 20 -13.37 9.80 -8.90
C ALA A 20 -14.21 9.01 -7.87
N ILE A 21 -13.62 8.63 -6.73
CA ILE A 21 -14.35 7.94 -5.64
C ILE A 21 -15.30 8.92 -4.95
N THR A 22 -14.88 10.16 -4.72
CA THR A 22 -15.72 11.19 -4.09
C THR A 22 -16.96 11.47 -4.95
N GLU A 23 -16.79 11.57 -6.28
CA GLU A 23 -17.91 11.71 -7.22
C GLU A 23 -18.86 10.49 -7.19
N ALA A 24 -18.32 9.28 -7.22
CA ALA A 24 -19.13 8.07 -7.15
C ALA A 24 -19.86 7.94 -5.80
N GLN A 25 -19.30 8.47 -4.71
CA GLN A 25 -19.92 8.50 -3.40
C GLN A 25 -21.09 9.48 -3.35
N THR A 26 -20.96 10.68 -3.93
CA THR A 26 -22.05 11.66 -4.00
C THR A 26 -23.23 11.12 -4.80
N GLN A 27 -22.98 10.32 -5.83
CA GLN A 27 -24.02 9.63 -6.62
C GLN A 27 -24.64 8.41 -5.92
N LYS A 28 -24.19 8.06 -4.69
CA LYS A 28 -24.64 6.87 -3.92
C LYS A 28 -24.56 5.55 -4.70
N ASN A 29 -23.72 5.48 -5.72
CA ASN A 29 -23.59 4.29 -6.57
C ASN A 29 -22.53 3.33 -5.99
N VAL A 30 -22.96 2.51 -5.02
CA VAL A 30 -22.08 1.57 -4.30
C VAL A 30 -21.43 0.54 -5.23
N GLN A 31 -22.13 0.13 -6.30
CA GLN A 31 -21.56 -0.82 -7.27
C GLN A 31 -20.40 -0.19 -8.06
N ARG A 32 -20.54 1.08 -8.45
CA ARG A 32 -19.48 1.83 -9.13
C ARG A 32 -18.26 2.00 -8.21
N ILE A 33 -18.46 2.36 -6.94
CA ILE A 33 -17.39 2.47 -5.95
C ILE A 33 -16.66 1.13 -5.80
N LYS A 34 -17.38 0.02 -5.62
CA LYS A 34 -16.79 -1.32 -5.48
C LYS A 34 -15.97 -1.73 -6.70
N LYS A 35 -16.47 -1.46 -7.91
CA LYS A 35 -15.74 -1.72 -9.16
C LYS A 35 -14.46 -0.91 -9.25
N MET A 36 -14.51 0.38 -8.91
CA MET A 36 -13.35 1.27 -8.91
C MET A 36 -12.29 0.82 -7.91
N ILE A 37 -12.70 0.49 -6.68
CA ILE A 37 -11.79 -0.02 -5.65
C ILE A 37 -11.09 -1.29 -6.11
N ARG A 38 -11.85 -2.25 -6.63
CA ARG A 38 -11.31 -3.52 -7.12
C ARG A 38 -10.34 -3.31 -8.29
N SER A 39 -10.71 -2.47 -9.25
CA SER A 39 -9.87 -2.16 -10.42
C SER A 39 -8.57 -1.48 -10.01
N SER A 40 -8.62 -0.51 -9.09
CA SER A 40 -7.44 0.21 -8.61
C SER A 40 -6.51 -0.69 -7.81
N LEU A 41 -7.05 -1.50 -6.89
CA LEU A 41 -6.24 -2.46 -6.14
C LEU A 41 -5.59 -3.49 -7.06
N CYS A 42 -6.34 -4.02 -8.02
CA CYS A 42 -5.81 -4.98 -9.00
C CYS A 42 -4.69 -4.35 -9.83
N GLY A 43 -4.87 -3.11 -10.30
CA GLY A 43 -3.86 -2.36 -11.04
C GLY A 43 -2.60 -2.09 -10.22
N CYS A 44 -2.74 -1.68 -8.95
CA CYS A 44 -1.61 -1.45 -8.05
C CYS A 44 -0.86 -2.73 -7.70
N ILE A 45 -1.58 -3.84 -7.48
CA ILE A 45 -0.97 -5.15 -7.23
C ILE A 45 -0.24 -5.64 -8.49
N PHE A 46 -0.82 -5.48 -9.67
CA PHE A 46 -0.19 -5.85 -10.94
C PHE A 46 1.11 -5.05 -11.18
N LEU A 47 1.07 -3.73 -11.00
CA LEU A 47 2.26 -2.87 -11.07
C LEU A 47 3.28 -3.25 -9.99
N GLY A 48 2.83 -3.49 -8.76
CA GLY A 48 3.70 -3.89 -7.67
C GLY A 48 4.39 -5.24 -7.92
N THR A 49 3.67 -6.20 -8.49
CA THR A 49 4.23 -7.51 -8.87
C THR A 49 5.22 -7.37 -10.03
N GLY A 50 4.92 -6.51 -11.00
CA GLY A 50 5.86 -6.18 -12.08
C GLY A 50 7.15 -5.57 -11.55
N CYS A 51 7.05 -4.61 -10.62
CA CYS A 51 8.21 -4.01 -9.94
C CYS A 51 8.96 -5.04 -9.08
N LEU A 52 8.24 -5.93 -8.37
CA LEU A 52 8.84 -7.01 -7.63
C LEU A 52 9.70 -7.89 -8.56
N ALA A 53 9.15 -8.35 -9.67
CA ALA A 53 9.87 -9.16 -10.65
C ALA A 53 11.09 -8.39 -11.21
N GLY A 54 10.91 -7.13 -11.59
CA GLY A 54 11.99 -6.28 -12.09
C GLY A 54 13.13 -6.11 -11.09
N PHE A 55 12.84 -5.72 -9.86
CA PHE A 55 13.85 -5.52 -8.83
C PHE A 55 14.43 -6.83 -8.30
N PHE A 56 13.68 -7.92 -8.33
CA PHE A 56 14.18 -9.23 -7.94
C PHE A 56 15.22 -9.75 -8.95
N LEU A 57 14.96 -9.59 -10.24
CA LEU A 57 15.86 -10.02 -11.31
C LEU A 57 17.06 -9.09 -11.49
N LEU A 58 16.80 -7.77 -11.46
CA LEU A 58 17.82 -6.75 -11.71
C LEU A 58 18.53 -6.27 -10.45
N GLY A 59 18.05 -6.65 -9.25
CA GLY A 59 18.60 -6.22 -7.97
C GLY A 59 20.11 -6.41 -7.83
N PRO A 60 20.66 -7.60 -8.12
CA PRO A 60 22.10 -7.82 -8.06
C PRO A 60 22.90 -6.99 -9.07
N ALA A 61 22.35 -6.78 -10.28
CA ALA A 61 22.97 -5.94 -11.31
C ALA A 61 22.94 -4.46 -10.91
N LEU A 62 21.80 -3.98 -10.41
CA LEU A 62 21.63 -2.61 -9.92
C LEU A 62 22.51 -2.34 -8.69
N GLY A 63 22.64 -3.30 -7.79
CA GLY A 63 23.51 -3.19 -6.62
C GLY A 63 24.97 -3.00 -7.00
N ARG A 64 25.46 -3.76 -7.99
CA ARG A 64 26.81 -3.62 -8.51
C ARG A 64 27.01 -2.36 -9.32
N LEU A 65 26.08 -2.02 -10.20
CA LEU A 65 26.19 -0.88 -11.13
C LEU A 65 26.07 0.47 -10.43
N LEU A 66 25.09 0.62 -9.51
CA LEU A 66 24.78 1.90 -8.87
C LEU A 66 25.50 2.10 -7.53
N PHE A 67 25.73 1.02 -6.78
CA PHE A 67 26.25 1.11 -5.41
C PHE A 67 27.61 0.44 -5.23
N HIS A 68 28.15 -0.21 -6.28
CA HIS A 68 29.43 -0.94 -6.24
C HIS A 68 29.52 -1.93 -5.06
N SER A 69 28.37 -2.47 -4.61
CA SER A 69 28.25 -3.34 -3.46
C SER A 69 27.28 -4.47 -3.71
N SER A 70 27.71 -5.71 -3.47
CA SER A 70 26.85 -6.90 -3.55
C SER A 70 25.78 -6.90 -2.46
N LEU A 71 26.09 -6.37 -1.28
CA LEU A 71 25.13 -6.21 -0.18
C LEU A 71 23.95 -5.33 -0.55
N ALA A 72 24.17 -4.24 -1.28
CA ALA A 72 23.11 -3.38 -1.78
C ALA A 72 22.15 -4.13 -2.72
N GLY A 73 22.67 -5.07 -3.53
CA GLY A 73 21.87 -5.91 -4.40
C GLY A 73 20.93 -6.85 -3.63
N GLU A 74 21.41 -7.46 -2.55
CA GLU A 74 20.59 -8.31 -1.67
C GLU A 74 19.51 -7.50 -0.97
N PHE A 75 19.81 -6.28 -0.55
CA PHE A 75 18.83 -5.36 0.02
C PHE A 75 17.74 -4.99 -0.98
N ILE A 76 18.09 -4.66 -2.21
CA ILE A 76 17.12 -4.35 -3.27
C ILE A 76 16.22 -5.58 -3.52
N ARG A 77 16.79 -6.76 -3.56
CA ARG A 77 16.05 -8.03 -3.75
C ARG A 77 15.08 -8.29 -2.61
N THR A 78 15.50 -8.12 -1.36
CA THR A 78 14.63 -8.32 -0.19
C THR A 78 13.54 -7.25 -0.12
N LEU A 79 13.89 -6.00 -0.43
CA LEU A 79 12.95 -4.88 -0.43
C LEU A 79 11.93 -4.96 -1.58
N SER A 80 12.23 -5.70 -2.66
CA SER A 80 11.31 -5.88 -3.78
C SER A 80 9.99 -6.54 -3.36
N TRP A 81 10.03 -7.44 -2.37
CA TRP A 81 8.83 -8.06 -1.79
C TRP A 81 7.87 -7.04 -1.15
N MET A 82 8.37 -5.88 -0.78
CA MET A 82 7.56 -4.82 -0.19
C MET A 82 6.78 -4.01 -1.24
N CYS A 83 7.21 -4.02 -2.51
CA CYS A 83 6.62 -3.20 -3.57
C CYS A 83 5.10 -3.41 -3.75
N PRO A 84 4.56 -4.64 -3.88
CA PRO A 84 3.12 -4.81 -4.09
C PRO A 84 2.29 -4.30 -2.92
N PHE A 85 2.78 -4.44 -1.70
CA PHE A 85 2.10 -3.92 -0.51
C PHE A 85 2.16 -2.40 -0.41
N LEU A 86 3.31 -1.79 -0.73
CA LEU A 86 3.46 -0.33 -0.76
C LEU A 86 2.47 0.32 -1.72
N TYR A 87 2.37 -0.22 -2.93
CA TYR A 87 1.51 0.35 -3.95
C TYR A 87 0.03 0.12 -3.65
N ALA A 88 -0.32 -1.08 -3.17
CA ALA A 88 -1.68 -1.37 -2.72
C ALA A 88 -2.10 -0.50 -1.53
N ASN A 89 -1.20 -0.25 -0.56
CA ASN A 89 -1.47 0.61 0.58
C ASN A 89 -1.68 2.07 0.17
N SER A 90 -0.90 2.59 -0.79
CA SER A 90 -1.09 3.94 -1.34
C SER A 90 -2.49 4.09 -1.93
N ALA A 91 -2.94 3.10 -2.71
CA ALA A 91 -4.30 3.09 -3.26
C ALA A 91 -5.38 2.98 -2.16
N LEU A 92 -5.19 2.11 -1.16
CA LEU A 92 -6.13 1.97 -0.04
C LEU A 92 -6.32 3.26 0.75
N ILE A 93 -5.23 3.94 1.06
CA ILE A 93 -5.27 5.23 1.76
C ILE A 93 -6.03 6.27 0.93
N SER A 94 -5.78 6.35 -0.38
CA SER A 94 -6.48 7.27 -1.28
C SER A 94 -7.97 6.95 -1.39
N ILE A 95 -8.34 5.66 -1.40
CA ILE A 95 -9.73 5.22 -1.37
C ILE A 95 -10.43 5.67 -0.08
N ILE A 96 -9.80 5.48 1.08
CA ILE A 96 -10.36 5.89 2.38
C ILE A 96 -10.52 7.41 2.43
N HIS A 97 -9.56 8.17 1.88
CA HIS A 97 -9.66 9.62 1.74
C HIS A 97 -10.82 10.03 0.82
N GLY A 98 -10.98 9.35 -0.32
CA GLY A 98 -12.08 9.58 -1.27
C GLY A 98 -13.46 9.28 -0.68
N LEU A 99 -13.54 8.36 0.29
CA LEU A 99 -14.75 8.08 1.07
C LEU A 99 -15.00 9.12 2.19
N GLY A 100 -14.25 10.21 2.25
CA GLY A 100 -14.41 11.27 3.24
C GLY A 100 -13.99 10.88 4.67
N LYS A 101 -13.33 9.73 4.84
CA LYS A 101 -12.91 9.18 6.14
C LYS A 101 -11.41 9.43 6.40
N THR A 102 -10.97 10.67 6.19
CA THR A 102 -9.56 11.07 6.34
C THR A 102 -8.99 10.81 7.73
N GLY A 103 -9.80 10.98 8.79
CA GLY A 103 -9.38 10.71 10.16
C GLY A 103 -9.02 9.24 10.40
N ILE A 104 -9.72 8.31 9.75
CA ILE A 104 -9.44 6.87 9.87
C ILE A 104 -8.18 6.52 9.09
N SER A 105 -8.00 7.09 7.91
CA SER A 105 -6.76 6.92 7.15
C SER A 105 -5.55 7.43 7.94
N PHE A 106 -5.68 8.58 8.59
CA PHE A 106 -4.66 9.12 9.47
C PHE A 106 -4.36 8.17 10.64
N LEU A 107 -5.39 7.66 11.31
CA LEU A 107 -5.24 6.73 12.44
C LEU A 107 -4.53 5.43 12.01
N LEU A 108 -4.94 4.83 10.89
CA LEU A 108 -4.33 3.62 10.34
C LEU A 108 -2.85 3.83 10.00
N ASN A 109 -2.54 4.96 9.37
CA ASN A 109 -1.17 5.29 8.99
C ASN A 109 -0.30 5.54 10.23
N THR A 110 -0.81 6.27 11.22
CA THR A 110 -0.14 6.52 12.49
C THR A 110 0.11 5.24 13.27
N LEU A 111 -0.89 4.35 13.35
CA LEU A 111 -0.75 3.06 14.02
C LEU A 111 0.31 2.17 13.33
N SER A 112 0.30 2.13 12.00
CA SER A 112 1.32 1.42 11.22
C SER A 112 2.73 1.97 11.48
N LEU A 113 2.85 3.29 11.63
CA LEU A 113 4.11 3.97 11.94
C LEU A 113 4.60 3.63 13.35
N PHE A 114 3.73 3.59 14.34
CA PHE A 114 4.08 3.12 15.70
C PHE A 114 4.56 1.67 15.70
N ILE A 115 3.86 0.76 15.02
CA ILE A 115 4.28 -0.63 14.88
C ILE A 115 5.67 -0.71 14.25
N ARG A 116 5.92 0.09 13.22
CA ARG A 116 7.23 0.17 12.56
C ARG A 116 8.32 0.65 13.51
N ILE A 117 8.09 1.74 14.25
CA ILE A 117 9.09 2.29 15.18
C ILE A 117 9.43 1.27 16.26
N ILE A 118 8.42 0.70 16.92
CA ILE A 118 8.61 -0.30 17.96
C ILE A 118 9.33 -1.52 17.39
N GLY A 119 8.90 -2.03 16.25
CA GLY A 119 9.51 -3.18 15.62
C GLY A 119 10.96 -2.92 15.21
N VAL A 120 11.27 -1.75 14.67
CA VAL A 120 12.65 -1.37 14.33
C VAL A 120 13.53 -1.33 15.58
N LEU A 121 13.07 -0.72 16.66
CA LEU A 121 13.86 -0.63 17.90
C LEU A 121 14.16 -2.02 18.48
N TYR A 122 13.18 -2.92 18.51
CA TYR A 122 13.36 -4.26 19.07
C TYR A 122 14.10 -5.21 18.12
N PHE A 123 13.65 -5.33 16.87
CA PHE A 123 14.21 -6.33 15.95
C PHE A 123 15.59 -5.95 15.40
N THR A 124 15.87 -4.64 15.23
CA THR A 124 17.20 -4.21 14.79
C THR A 124 18.25 -4.45 15.87
N ALA A 125 17.87 -4.34 17.16
CA ALA A 125 18.78 -4.60 18.27
C ALA A 125 19.20 -6.10 18.37
N TYR A 126 18.31 -7.02 17.96
CA TYR A 126 18.57 -8.46 18.06
C TYR A 126 19.07 -9.11 16.76
N TRP A 127 18.54 -8.68 15.62
CA TRP A 127 18.78 -9.33 14.32
C TRP A 127 19.45 -8.43 13.29
N GLY A 128 19.81 -7.20 13.64
CA GLY A 128 20.45 -6.26 12.74
C GLY A 128 19.55 -5.86 11.56
N ILE A 129 20.17 -5.66 10.38
CA ILE A 129 19.52 -5.16 9.17
C ILE A 129 18.40 -6.10 8.63
N PRO A 130 18.55 -7.44 8.60
CA PRO A 130 17.45 -8.32 8.20
C PRO A 130 16.19 -8.17 9.07
N GLY A 131 16.35 -7.97 10.38
CA GLY A 131 15.23 -7.71 11.29
C GLY A 131 14.47 -6.44 10.96
N TYR A 132 15.17 -5.39 10.58
CA TYR A 132 14.56 -4.15 10.09
C TYR A 132 13.65 -4.37 8.87
N LEU A 133 14.13 -5.13 7.88
CA LEU A 133 13.37 -5.41 6.65
C LEU A 133 12.09 -6.20 6.92
N HIS A 134 12.15 -7.22 7.78
CA HIS A 134 10.98 -8.01 8.16
C HIS A 134 9.95 -7.18 8.91
N CYS A 135 10.40 -6.27 9.77
CA CYS A 135 9.50 -5.36 10.49
C CYS A 135 8.80 -4.38 9.55
N LEU A 136 9.52 -3.83 8.57
CA LEU A 136 8.92 -2.99 7.53
C LEU A 136 7.84 -3.75 6.76
N LEU A 137 8.12 -4.97 6.36
CA LEU A 137 7.19 -5.80 5.61
C LEU A 137 5.96 -6.14 6.45
N ALA A 138 6.14 -6.51 7.71
CA ALA A 138 5.04 -6.78 8.65
C ALA A 138 4.13 -5.56 8.83
N SER A 139 4.69 -4.35 8.99
CA SER A 139 3.91 -3.13 9.12
C SER A 139 3.08 -2.81 7.86
N GLN A 140 3.60 -3.11 6.68
CA GLN A 140 2.89 -2.92 5.42
C GLN A 140 1.75 -3.93 5.24
N ILE A 141 1.98 -5.19 5.60
CA ILE A 141 0.93 -6.23 5.58
C ILE A 141 -0.18 -5.88 6.57
N PHE A 142 0.18 -5.43 7.78
CA PHE A 142 -0.78 -4.98 8.78
C PHE A 142 -1.68 -3.86 8.25
N LEU A 143 -1.09 -2.81 7.67
CA LEU A 143 -1.82 -1.70 7.08
C LEU A 143 -2.75 -2.17 5.95
N PHE A 144 -2.26 -3.06 5.09
CA PHE A 144 -3.02 -3.62 3.97
C PHE A 144 -4.26 -4.39 4.45
N VAL A 145 -4.07 -5.32 5.37
CA VAL A 145 -5.16 -6.14 5.93
C VAL A 145 -6.19 -5.27 6.63
N THR A 146 -5.75 -4.36 7.51
CA THR A 146 -6.65 -3.48 8.25
C THR A 146 -7.40 -2.52 7.31
N GLY A 147 -6.73 -1.99 6.29
CA GLY A 147 -7.34 -1.12 5.29
C GLY A 147 -8.42 -1.84 4.46
N ILE A 148 -8.15 -3.06 4.00
CA ILE A 148 -9.15 -3.87 3.27
C ILE A 148 -10.35 -4.21 4.17
N LEU A 149 -10.12 -4.62 5.40
CA LEU A 149 -11.20 -4.93 6.34
C LEU A 149 -12.09 -3.71 6.58
N TYR A 150 -11.48 -2.54 6.79
CA TYR A 150 -12.22 -1.30 6.97
C TYR A 150 -13.07 -0.94 5.75
N ILE A 151 -12.49 -0.96 4.56
CA ILE A 151 -13.22 -0.66 3.31
C ILE A 151 -14.36 -1.64 3.10
N SER A 152 -14.12 -2.94 3.32
CA SER A 152 -15.15 -3.98 3.19
C SER A 152 -16.31 -3.77 4.16
N TYR A 153 -16.00 -3.39 5.40
CA TYR A 153 -17.00 -3.08 6.42
C TYR A 153 -17.84 -1.86 6.03
N HIS A 154 -17.18 -0.79 5.61
CA HIS A 154 -17.85 0.46 5.21
C HIS A 154 -18.76 0.28 3.99
N LEU A 155 -18.31 -0.48 2.99
CA LEU A 155 -19.12 -0.82 1.82
C LEU A 155 -20.34 -1.66 2.19
N ARG A 156 -20.20 -2.58 3.15
CA ARG A 156 -21.32 -3.37 3.66
C ARG A 156 -22.38 -2.49 4.33
N GLN A 157 -21.96 -1.53 5.13
CA GLN A 157 -22.88 -0.57 5.75
C GLN A 157 -23.61 0.28 4.72
N MET A 158 -22.93 0.76 3.68
CA MET A 158 -23.55 1.51 2.58
C MET A 158 -24.61 0.68 1.83
N LEU A 159 -24.35 -0.60 1.60
CA LEU A 159 -25.32 -1.49 0.96
C LEU A 159 -26.57 -1.70 1.82
N LEU A 160 -26.41 -1.88 3.13
CA LEU A 160 -27.51 -2.03 4.06
C LEU A 160 -28.38 -0.77 4.16
N SER A 161 -27.75 0.41 4.20
CA SER A 161 -28.46 1.69 4.23
C SER A 161 -29.19 2.00 2.91
N SER A 162 -28.67 1.53 1.78
CA SER A 162 -29.33 1.66 0.47
C SER A 162 -30.59 0.80 0.37
N HIS A 163 -30.61 -0.37 1.01
CA HIS A 163 -31.78 -1.27 1.04
C HIS A 163 -32.90 -0.80 1.98
N TYR A 164 -32.59 0.04 2.94
CA TYR A 164 -33.58 0.54 3.91
C TYR A 164 -34.32 1.81 3.42
N ASN A 165 -33.81 2.48 2.39
CA ASN A 165 -34.38 3.71 1.82
C ASN A 165 -35.13 3.49 0.47
N THR A 166 -35.36 2.25 0.05
CA THR A 166 -36.27 1.86 -1.04
C THR A 166 -37.49 1.18 -0.47
#